data_c93192c7bd615186b0f5bb606c70299a
#
_entry.id   c93192c7bd615186b0f5bb606c70299a
#
_cell.length_a   1.000
_cell.length_b   1.000
_cell.length_c   1.000
_cell.angle_alpha   90.00
_cell.angle_beta   90.00
_cell.angle_gamma   90.00
#
_symmetry.space_group_name_H-M   'P 1'
#
loop_
_entity.id
_entity.type
_entity.pdbx_description
1 polymer ?
#
loop_
_entity_poly.entity_id
_entity_poly.type
_entity_poly.pdbx_seq_one_letter_code
_entity_poly.pdbx_strand_id
1 'polypeptide(L)'
;MKKLLAFCFMVCCAVAQAQLVTYPEGVKTGMPHNDDYTVRVRVPGGEWKDLFEYNVQVDMDRVQDASMVQFDMGSPVEVMVKKNNGTIHEVDIRPQVNDIRYVQYKNVITFMLDKPRYLSVEFNGDRLHNLHVFANPMETETYSKEEKGVMYFGPGVHRPKDLPNNQIRIPSNTTVYLAPGAVVKAKLWVDKAENVRIVGRGILDHPIRGIEITDSKNVVVDGITVINPDHYTVFGGGAVGVTIRNLKSFSCKGWSDGIDMMCCHDVLIDNVFMRNSDDCIALYNHRWNWWGGSDNITVQNSILWADIAHPINVGGHGDPESLIGETIENLIFRNIDILEHDEDDVPYQGCMAIDAGDRNRVKNILFEDIRVESIQEGKLFHINIRFNPKYDKQPGQSIDGVTFRNITYNGVGENPSLIKGLDKERMVRNITFENVVVNGEKIKDLKGFITNEYIEGIKIK
;
A
#
# COMPACT_ATOMS: atom_id res chain seq x y z
N MET A 1 22.46 13.46 -70.42
CA MET A 1 22.20 12.23 -69.66
C MET A 1 22.16 12.59 -68.16
N LYS A 2 20.97 12.79 -67.61
CA LYS A 2 20.77 13.09 -66.17
C LYS A 2 20.40 11.77 -65.47
N LYS A 3 21.25 11.28 -64.54
CA LYS A 3 20.96 10.13 -63.70
C LYS A 3 20.06 10.57 -62.57
N LEU A 4 18.85 10.01 -62.50
CA LEU A 4 17.91 10.15 -61.38
C LEU A 4 18.30 9.10 -60.33
N LEU A 5 18.76 9.53 -59.15
CA LEU A 5 18.93 8.68 -57.98
C LEU A 5 17.60 8.58 -57.25
N ALA A 6 16.95 7.43 -57.29
CA ALA A 6 15.79 7.14 -56.46
C ALA A 6 16.27 6.72 -55.05
N PHE A 7 15.99 7.58 -54.03
CA PHE A 7 16.18 7.25 -52.61
C PHE A 7 14.95 6.47 -52.14
N CYS A 8 15.10 5.20 -51.92
CA CYS A 8 14.06 4.36 -51.30
C CYS A 8 14.13 4.59 -49.80
N PHE A 9 13.21 5.33 -49.22
CA PHE A 9 13.01 5.42 -47.78
C PHE A 9 12.35 4.11 -47.33
N MET A 10 13.14 3.21 -46.72
CA MET A 10 12.63 2.06 -46.00
C MET A 10 12.11 2.57 -44.65
N VAL A 11 10.79 2.76 -44.53
CA VAL A 11 10.14 3.00 -43.25
C VAL A 11 10.12 1.67 -42.52
N CYS A 12 11.09 1.46 -41.62
CA CYS A 12 11.01 0.40 -40.64
C CYS A 12 9.88 0.75 -39.65
N CYS A 13 8.66 0.28 -39.89
CA CYS A 13 7.64 0.17 -38.85
C CYS A 13 8.16 -0.87 -37.85
N ALA A 14 8.76 -0.42 -36.76
CA ALA A 14 8.95 -1.28 -35.60
C ALA A 14 7.54 -1.63 -35.08
N VAL A 15 7.05 -2.81 -35.38
CA VAL A 15 5.87 -3.38 -34.75
C VAL A 15 6.25 -3.55 -33.29
N ALA A 16 5.75 -2.67 -32.40
CA ALA A 16 5.88 -2.86 -30.97
C ALA A 16 5.28 -4.24 -30.65
N GLN A 17 6.13 -5.19 -30.31
CA GLN A 17 5.68 -6.53 -29.96
C GLN A 17 4.88 -6.42 -28.68
N ALA A 18 3.63 -6.88 -28.71
CA ALA A 18 2.75 -6.89 -27.56
C ALA A 18 3.41 -7.67 -26.40
N GLN A 19 3.51 -7.02 -25.24
CA GLN A 19 4.23 -7.56 -24.09
C GLN A 19 3.26 -8.01 -23.00
N LEU A 20 3.26 -9.31 -22.72
CA LEU A 20 2.57 -9.94 -21.61
C LEU A 20 3.48 -11.04 -21.04
N VAL A 21 3.86 -10.89 -19.77
CA VAL A 21 4.68 -11.88 -19.05
C VAL A 21 3.84 -12.48 -17.93
N THR A 22 3.64 -13.80 -17.99
CA THR A 22 3.05 -14.60 -16.91
C THR A 22 4.16 -15.29 -16.12
N TYR A 23 3.92 -15.49 -14.83
CA TYR A 23 4.94 -16.06 -13.95
C TYR A 23 4.84 -17.61 -13.93
N PRO A 24 5.93 -18.32 -13.56
CA PRO A 24 5.90 -19.76 -13.43
C PRO A 24 4.80 -20.25 -12.48
N GLU A 25 4.18 -21.37 -12.82
CA GLU A 25 3.08 -21.95 -12.05
C GLU A 25 3.46 -22.20 -10.59
N GLY A 26 2.52 -21.85 -9.69
CA GLY A 26 2.70 -21.94 -8.25
C GLY A 26 2.86 -23.34 -7.68
N VAL A 27 2.45 -24.40 -8.39
CA VAL A 27 2.72 -25.79 -8.01
C VAL A 27 4.23 -26.04 -7.87
N LYS A 28 5.04 -25.35 -8.67
CA LYS A 28 6.51 -25.38 -8.57
C LYS A 28 7.02 -24.47 -7.46
N THR A 29 6.21 -23.51 -7.00
CA THR A 29 6.57 -22.59 -5.90
C THR A 29 6.20 -23.12 -4.53
N GLY A 30 5.33 -24.16 -4.43
CA GLY A 30 4.84 -24.70 -3.18
C GLY A 30 3.94 -23.75 -2.38
N MET A 31 3.34 -22.74 -3.03
CA MET A 31 2.35 -21.89 -2.46
C MET A 31 0.97 -22.52 -2.47
N PRO A 32 0.10 -22.27 -1.46
CA PRO A 32 -1.28 -22.69 -1.50
C PRO A 32 -2.02 -22.11 -2.71
N HIS A 33 -2.78 -22.94 -3.39
CA HIS A 33 -3.68 -22.55 -4.48
C HIS A 33 -5.08 -22.26 -3.94
N ASN A 34 -5.75 -21.25 -4.47
CA ASN A 34 -7.13 -20.94 -4.17
C ASN A 34 -8.05 -21.29 -5.35
N ASP A 35 -9.00 -22.18 -5.15
CA ASP A 35 -9.87 -22.73 -6.19
C ASP A 35 -11.15 -21.91 -6.46
N ASP A 36 -11.35 -20.76 -5.82
CA ASP A 36 -12.58 -19.96 -5.98
C ASP A 36 -12.72 -19.40 -7.40
N TYR A 37 -11.58 -19.18 -8.06
CA TYR A 37 -11.53 -18.61 -9.39
C TYR A 37 -10.62 -19.40 -10.35
N THR A 38 -10.83 -19.18 -11.64
CA THR A 38 -9.87 -19.53 -12.71
C THR A 38 -9.63 -18.26 -13.52
N VAL A 39 -8.38 -17.81 -13.59
CA VAL A 39 -8.02 -16.55 -14.24
C VAL A 39 -7.10 -16.80 -15.43
N ARG A 40 -7.45 -16.17 -16.56
CA ARG A 40 -6.66 -16.22 -17.79
C ARG A 40 -6.42 -14.83 -18.33
N VAL A 41 -5.29 -14.66 -18.94
CA VAL A 41 -4.91 -13.40 -19.59
C VAL A 41 -4.43 -13.64 -21.00
N ARG A 42 -4.63 -12.65 -21.88
CA ARG A 42 -4.04 -12.65 -23.22
C ARG A 42 -3.83 -11.25 -23.75
N VAL A 43 -2.92 -11.10 -24.68
CA VAL A 43 -2.92 -9.98 -25.59
C VAL A 43 -4.13 -10.12 -26.52
N PRO A 44 -4.86 -9.03 -26.87
CA PRO A 44 -6.00 -9.10 -27.76
C PRO A 44 -5.72 -9.90 -29.03
N GLY A 45 -6.56 -10.92 -29.31
CA GLY A 45 -6.39 -11.81 -30.44
C GLY A 45 -5.33 -12.92 -30.28
N GLY A 46 -4.60 -12.93 -29.16
CA GLY A 46 -3.64 -13.97 -28.83
C GLY A 46 -4.24 -15.18 -28.10
N GLU A 47 -3.41 -16.13 -27.74
CA GLU A 47 -3.80 -17.31 -26.96
C GLU A 47 -3.97 -16.95 -25.47
N TRP A 48 -4.94 -17.59 -24.81
CA TRP A 48 -5.15 -17.48 -23.39
C TRP A 48 -4.04 -18.19 -22.61
N LYS A 49 -3.51 -17.51 -21.60
CA LYS A 49 -2.54 -18.05 -20.65
C LYS A 49 -3.19 -18.16 -19.29
N ASP A 50 -3.14 -19.33 -18.68
CA ASP A 50 -3.61 -19.53 -17.31
C ASP A 50 -2.66 -18.84 -16.33
N LEU A 51 -3.24 -18.26 -15.27
CA LEU A 51 -2.49 -17.74 -14.14
C LEU A 51 -2.61 -18.70 -12.96
N PHE A 52 -1.71 -18.58 -12.01
CA PHE A 52 -1.82 -19.29 -10.74
C PHE A 52 -2.53 -18.40 -9.71
N GLU A 53 -3.60 -18.91 -9.15
CA GLU A 53 -4.39 -18.24 -8.11
C GLU A 53 -3.80 -18.55 -6.75
N TYR A 54 -3.05 -17.59 -6.19
CA TYR A 54 -2.46 -17.71 -4.85
C TYR A 54 -3.54 -17.50 -3.79
N ASN A 55 -3.49 -18.33 -2.73
CA ASN A 55 -4.28 -18.13 -1.53
C ASN A 55 -3.63 -17.05 -0.64
N VAL A 56 -4.40 -16.07 -0.22
CA VAL A 56 -4.00 -15.04 0.74
C VAL A 56 -5.03 -14.93 1.85
N GLN A 57 -4.57 -14.76 3.09
CA GLN A 57 -5.47 -14.56 4.23
C GLN A 57 -5.75 -13.09 4.45
N VAL A 58 -6.98 -12.77 4.77
CA VAL A 58 -7.49 -11.41 4.98
C VAL A 58 -8.38 -11.35 6.21
N ASP A 59 -8.53 -10.17 6.79
CA ASP A 59 -9.45 -9.84 7.89
C ASP A 59 -9.26 -10.72 9.14
N MET A 60 -8.44 -10.26 10.10
CA MET A 60 -8.14 -11.05 11.29
C MET A 60 -9.34 -11.29 12.20
N ASP A 61 -10.39 -10.49 12.14
CA ASP A 61 -11.61 -10.67 12.92
C ASP A 61 -12.51 -11.75 12.34
N ARG A 62 -12.44 -11.93 11.03
CA ARG A 62 -13.20 -12.96 10.29
C ARG A 62 -12.30 -13.60 9.23
N VAL A 63 -11.24 -14.25 9.70
CA VAL A 63 -10.20 -14.81 8.82
C VAL A 63 -10.79 -15.61 7.68
N GLN A 64 -10.54 -15.15 6.45
CA GLN A 64 -10.95 -15.80 5.21
C GLN A 64 -9.80 -15.89 4.23
N ASP A 65 -9.95 -16.78 3.28
CA ASP A 65 -9.02 -17.00 2.19
C ASP A 65 -9.52 -16.27 0.94
N ALA A 66 -8.78 -15.26 0.50
CA ALA A 66 -9.00 -14.56 -0.77
C ALA A 66 -8.01 -15.05 -1.84
N SER A 67 -8.27 -14.69 -3.08
CA SER A 67 -7.43 -15.07 -4.23
C SER A 67 -6.57 -13.91 -4.71
N MET A 68 -5.37 -14.23 -5.21
CA MET A 68 -4.48 -13.25 -5.82
C MET A 68 -3.86 -13.82 -7.10
N VAL A 69 -3.86 -13.04 -8.18
CA VAL A 69 -3.10 -13.33 -9.41
C VAL A 69 -2.20 -12.16 -9.77
N GLN A 70 -1.08 -12.45 -10.45
CA GLN A 70 -0.15 -11.41 -10.89
C GLN A 70 0.50 -11.74 -12.24
N PHE A 71 0.74 -10.69 -13.02
CA PHE A 71 1.42 -10.74 -14.31
C PHE A 71 1.99 -9.37 -14.66
N ASP A 72 2.92 -9.28 -15.61
CA ASP A 72 3.41 -8.00 -16.13
C ASP A 72 2.80 -7.70 -17.49
N MET A 73 2.46 -6.43 -17.74
CA MET A 73 1.96 -5.98 -19.02
C MET A 73 2.64 -4.69 -19.49
N GLY A 74 2.97 -4.66 -20.77
CA GLY A 74 3.48 -3.48 -21.48
C GLY A 74 2.62 -3.09 -22.69
N SER A 75 1.48 -3.76 -22.86
CA SER A 75 0.46 -3.50 -23.89
C SER A 75 -0.92 -3.88 -23.34
N PRO A 76 -2.05 -3.48 -23.95
CA PRO A 76 -3.38 -3.88 -23.51
C PRO A 76 -3.53 -5.40 -23.38
N VAL A 77 -4.23 -5.82 -22.33
CA VAL A 77 -4.44 -7.23 -21.97
C VAL A 77 -5.91 -7.50 -21.71
N GLU A 78 -6.46 -8.56 -22.27
CA GLU A 78 -7.77 -9.12 -21.88
C GLU A 78 -7.59 -10.02 -20.66
N VAL A 79 -8.41 -9.82 -19.64
CA VAL A 79 -8.48 -10.63 -18.42
C VAL A 79 -9.81 -11.38 -18.42
N MET A 80 -9.77 -12.69 -18.28
CA MET A 80 -10.94 -13.54 -18.11
C MET A 80 -10.94 -14.11 -16.71
N VAL A 81 -12.02 -13.93 -15.98
CA VAL A 81 -12.22 -14.47 -14.62
C VAL A 81 -13.44 -15.37 -14.64
N LYS A 82 -13.27 -16.64 -14.29
CA LYS A 82 -14.36 -17.58 -14.04
C LYS A 82 -14.51 -17.74 -12.54
N LYS A 83 -15.71 -17.49 -12.01
CA LYS A 83 -16.09 -17.86 -10.64
C LYS A 83 -16.42 -19.36 -10.63
N ASN A 84 -15.67 -20.15 -9.85
CA ASN A 84 -15.82 -21.59 -9.84
C ASN A 84 -16.98 -22.06 -8.96
N ASN A 85 -17.31 -21.28 -7.92
CA ASN A 85 -18.33 -21.60 -6.93
C ASN A 85 -19.55 -20.67 -7.04
N GLY A 86 -20.74 -21.24 -7.20
CA GLY A 86 -22.01 -20.49 -7.27
C GLY A 86 -22.23 -19.71 -8.57
N THR A 87 -23.18 -18.80 -8.56
CA THR A 87 -23.57 -17.96 -9.72
C THR A 87 -23.14 -16.51 -9.49
N ILE A 88 -22.95 -15.76 -10.57
CA ILE A 88 -22.66 -14.32 -10.54
C ILE A 88 -23.98 -13.56 -10.71
N HIS A 89 -24.35 -12.77 -9.71
CA HIS A 89 -25.50 -11.87 -9.75
C HIS A 89 -25.06 -10.40 -9.81
N GLU A 90 -23.90 -10.10 -9.23
CA GLU A 90 -23.32 -8.77 -9.15
C GLU A 90 -21.80 -8.86 -9.29
N VAL A 91 -21.20 -7.86 -9.89
CA VAL A 91 -19.74 -7.74 -10.03
C VAL A 91 -19.35 -6.31 -9.71
N ASP A 92 -18.42 -6.17 -8.79
CA ASP A 92 -17.75 -4.91 -8.50
C ASP A 92 -16.24 -5.03 -8.77
N ILE A 93 -15.68 -4.09 -9.52
CA ILE A 93 -14.26 -4.04 -9.84
C ILE A 93 -13.72 -2.72 -9.31
N ARG A 94 -12.92 -2.82 -8.24
CA ARG A 94 -12.42 -1.66 -7.48
C ARG A 94 -10.91 -1.47 -7.68
N PRO A 95 -10.37 -0.25 -7.61
CA PRO A 95 -11.03 1.03 -7.35
C PRO A 95 -12.01 1.43 -8.44
N GLN A 96 -13.20 1.93 -8.05
CA GLN A 96 -14.26 2.32 -8.95
C GLN A 96 -13.88 3.44 -9.92
N VAL A 97 -12.93 4.29 -9.54
CA VAL A 97 -12.38 5.35 -10.41
C VAL A 97 -11.78 4.83 -11.71
N ASN A 98 -11.43 3.55 -11.76
CA ASN A 98 -10.90 2.91 -12.97
C ASN A 98 -11.97 2.67 -14.05
N ASP A 99 -13.26 2.73 -13.74
CA ASP A 99 -14.40 2.48 -14.65
C ASP A 99 -14.19 1.24 -15.56
N ILE A 100 -13.80 0.12 -14.95
CA ILE A 100 -13.53 -1.12 -15.69
C ILE A 100 -14.83 -1.75 -16.17
N ARG A 101 -15.03 -1.72 -17.48
CA ARG A 101 -16.19 -2.36 -18.11
C ARG A 101 -15.92 -3.82 -18.38
N TYR A 102 -16.89 -4.68 -18.11
CA TYR A 102 -16.79 -6.12 -18.32
C TYR A 102 -17.96 -6.65 -19.16
N VAL A 103 -17.73 -7.80 -19.76
CA VAL A 103 -18.77 -8.61 -20.40
C VAL A 103 -18.93 -9.89 -19.58
N GLN A 104 -20.18 -10.23 -19.23
CA GLN A 104 -20.48 -11.44 -18.46
C GLN A 104 -21.17 -12.48 -19.34
N TYR A 105 -20.71 -13.73 -19.25
CA TYR A 105 -21.39 -14.90 -19.77
C TYR A 105 -21.39 -16.01 -18.72
N LYS A 106 -22.58 -16.32 -18.17
CA LYS A 106 -22.73 -17.27 -17.04
C LYS A 106 -21.82 -16.88 -15.87
N ASN A 107 -20.91 -17.75 -15.45
CA ASN A 107 -19.97 -17.56 -14.36
C ASN A 107 -18.60 -17.02 -14.83
N VAL A 108 -18.53 -16.41 -16.00
CA VAL A 108 -17.32 -15.84 -16.56
C VAL A 108 -17.53 -14.36 -16.83
N ILE A 109 -16.59 -13.53 -16.39
CA ILE A 109 -16.46 -12.15 -16.83
C ILE A 109 -15.19 -11.98 -17.64
N THR A 110 -15.22 -11.04 -18.57
CA THR A 110 -14.05 -10.65 -19.36
C THR A 110 -13.98 -9.13 -19.41
N PHE A 111 -12.81 -8.58 -19.16
CA PHE A 111 -12.57 -7.14 -19.22
C PHE A 111 -11.18 -6.84 -19.82
N MET A 112 -11.01 -5.58 -20.24
CA MET A 112 -9.77 -5.10 -20.84
C MET A 112 -9.01 -4.21 -19.85
N LEU A 113 -7.71 -4.42 -19.74
CA LEU A 113 -6.79 -3.49 -19.12
C LEU A 113 -5.97 -2.79 -20.22
N ASP A 114 -6.00 -1.48 -20.23
CA ASP A 114 -5.25 -0.63 -21.16
C ASP A 114 -3.83 -0.30 -20.67
N LYS A 115 -3.63 -0.39 -19.35
CA LYS A 115 -2.37 -0.11 -18.64
C LYS A 115 -2.28 -0.93 -17.36
N PRO A 116 -1.09 -1.03 -16.73
CA PRO A 116 -0.93 -1.65 -15.42
C PRO A 116 -1.88 -1.08 -14.37
N ARG A 117 -2.52 -1.97 -13.58
CA ARG A 117 -3.46 -1.63 -12.53
C ARG A 117 -3.50 -2.72 -11.46
N TYR A 118 -3.82 -2.33 -10.25
CA TYR A 118 -4.14 -3.24 -9.15
C TYR A 118 -5.64 -3.15 -8.88
N LEU A 119 -6.30 -4.30 -8.85
CA LEU A 119 -7.76 -4.37 -8.76
C LEU A 119 -8.20 -5.39 -7.71
N SER A 120 -9.32 -5.10 -7.06
CA SER A 120 -10.18 -6.08 -6.41
C SER A 120 -11.34 -6.40 -7.34
N VAL A 121 -11.62 -7.68 -7.58
CA VAL A 121 -12.78 -8.17 -8.31
C VAL A 121 -13.66 -8.93 -7.34
N GLU A 122 -14.82 -8.38 -7.07
CA GLU A 122 -15.78 -8.83 -6.07
C GLU A 122 -17.03 -9.33 -6.72
N PHE A 123 -17.59 -10.43 -6.21
CA PHE A 123 -18.81 -11.03 -6.74
C PHE A 123 -19.85 -11.13 -5.64
N ASN A 124 -21.07 -10.65 -5.95
CA ASN A 124 -22.23 -10.76 -5.07
C ASN A 124 -22.06 -10.05 -3.72
N GLY A 125 -21.27 -8.97 -3.68
CA GLY A 125 -20.97 -8.22 -2.47
C GLY A 125 -20.01 -8.91 -1.49
N ASP A 126 -19.38 -10.02 -1.90
CA ASP A 126 -18.41 -10.75 -1.08
C ASP A 126 -17.00 -10.17 -1.27
N ARG A 127 -16.53 -9.42 -0.28
CA ARG A 127 -15.22 -8.77 -0.25
C ARG A 127 -14.16 -9.60 0.47
N LEU A 128 -14.53 -10.71 1.12
CA LEU A 128 -13.61 -11.57 1.87
C LEU A 128 -13.07 -12.73 1.03
N HIS A 129 -13.89 -13.26 0.11
CA HIS A 129 -13.47 -14.27 -0.88
C HIS A 129 -13.31 -13.66 -2.27
N ASN A 130 -12.79 -12.45 -2.36
CA ASN A 130 -12.60 -11.72 -3.60
C ASN A 130 -11.30 -12.12 -4.32
N LEU A 131 -11.18 -11.67 -5.57
CA LEU A 131 -9.99 -11.86 -6.38
C LEU A 131 -9.21 -10.56 -6.52
N HIS A 132 -7.92 -10.57 -6.13
CA HIS A 132 -7.00 -9.46 -6.39
C HIS A 132 -6.25 -9.72 -7.70
N VAL A 133 -6.32 -8.76 -8.63
CA VAL A 133 -5.64 -8.84 -9.93
C VAL A 133 -4.54 -7.79 -9.97
N PHE A 134 -3.29 -8.24 -9.99
CA PHE A 134 -2.13 -7.37 -10.07
C PHE A 134 -1.51 -7.42 -11.46
N ALA A 135 -1.95 -6.52 -12.33
CA ALA A 135 -1.31 -6.25 -13.60
C ALA A 135 -0.16 -5.25 -13.36
N ASN A 136 1.05 -5.77 -13.22
CA ASN A 136 2.24 -4.97 -12.94
C ASN A 136 2.77 -4.28 -14.22
N PRO A 137 3.48 -3.16 -14.10
CA PRO A 137 4.32 -2.66 -15.18
C PRO A 137 5.42 -3.68 -15.49
N MET A 138 5.93 -3.67 -16.72
CA MET A 138 7.08 -4.50 -17.09
C MET A 138 8.27 -4.24 -16.18
N GLU A 139 8.99 -5.29 -15.81
CA GLU A 139 10.27 -5.11 -15.11
C GLU A 139 11.23 -4.32 -15.99
N THR A 140 11.84 -3.30 -15.42
CA THR A 140 12.83 -2.47 -16.11
C THR A 140 14.24 -3.08 -16.01
N GLU A 141 14.46 -3.93 -15.02
CA GLU A 141 15.75 -4.55 -14.74
C GLU A 141 15.53 -6.02 -14.34
N THR A 142 16.30 -6.91 -14.91
CA THR A 142 16.34 -8.32 -14.53
C THR A 142 17.79 -8.72 -14.26
N TYR A 143 17.99 -9.67 -13.37
CA TYR A 143 19.33 -10.07 -12.93
C TYR A 143 19.54 -11.57 -13.09
N SER A 144 20.78 -11.98 -13.23
CA SER A 144 21.19 -13.38 -13.25
C SER A 144 21.90 -13.79 -11.96
N LYS A 145 21.97 -15.09 -11.73
CA LYS A 145 22.62 -15.65 -10.54
C LYS A 145 24.13 -15.39 -10.52
N GLU A 146 24.74 -15.20 -11.67
CA GLU A 146 26.17 -15.02 -11.86
C GLU A 146 26.61 -13.57 -11.69
N GLU A 147 25.67 -12.62 -11.57
CA GLU A 147 26.00 -11.21 -11.44
C GLU A 147 26.61 -10.89 -10.08
N LYS A 148 27.72 -10.16 -10.10
CA LYS A 148 28.41 -9.74 -8.88
C LYS A 148 27.57 -8.73 -8.10
N GLY A 149 27.44 -8.93 -6.80
CA GLY A 149 26.65 -8.06 -5.93
C GLY A 149 25.15 -8.34 -5.98
N VAL A 150 24.73 -9.44 -6.63
CA VAL A 150 23.34 -9.89 -6.69
C VAL A 150 23.15 -11.11 -5.78
N MET A 151 22.16 -11.00 -4.91
CA MET A 151 21.60 -12.12 -4.15
C MET A 151 20.36 -12.61 -4.89
N TYR A 152 20.48 -13.68 -5.66
CA TYR A 152 19.46 -14.14 -6.59
C TYR A 152 18.61 -15.27 -6.01
N PHE A 153 17.29 -15.08 -6.02
CA PHE A 153 16.30 -16.12 -5.72
C PHE A 153 15.50 -16.44 -6.98
N GLY A 154 15.76 -17.61 -7.56
CA GLY A 154 15.03 -18.11 -8.74
C GLY A 154 13.66 -18.67 -8.39
N PRO A 155 12.87 -19.12 -9.41
CA PRO A 155 11.57 -19.75 -9.18
C PRO A 155 11.69 -20.95 -8.21
N GLY A 156 10.73 -21.07 -7.29
CA GLY A 156 10.67 -22.13 -6.27
C GLY A 156 10.75 -21.58 -4.85
N VAL A 157 10.67 -22.49 -3.86
CA VAL A 157 10.64 -22.13 -2.43
C VAL A 157 12.04 -22.14 -1.84
N HIS A 158 12.41 -21.01 -1.26
CA HIS A 158 13.67 -20.79 -0.58
C HIS A 158 13.43 -20.68 0.93
N ARG A 159 14.04 -21.60 1.69
CA ARG A 159 14.01 -21.61 3.16
C ARG A 159 15.44 -21.54 3.67
N PRO A 160 15.91 -20.39 4.14
CA PRO A 160 17.22 -20.29 4.74
C PRO A 160 17.26 -21.10 6.04
N LYS A 161 18.06 -22.17 6.09
CA LYS A 161 18.08 -23.12 7.20
C LYS A 161 18.96 -22.69 8.36
N ASP A 162 19.96 -21.87 8.09
CA ASP A 162 21.06 -21.61 9.02
C ASP A 162 21.09 -20.17 9.55
N LEU A 163 20.02 -19.40 9.33
CA LEU A 163 19.94 -18.02 9.80
C LEU A 163 19.10 -17.92 11.08
N PRO A 164 19.60 -17.24 12.12
CA PRO A 164 18.82 -16.95 13.31
C PRO A 164 17.51 -16.23 12.93
N ASN A 165 16.40 -16.70 13.48
CA ASN A 165 15.07 -16.09 13.27
C ASN A 165 14.62 -16.00 11.80
N ASN A 166 15.05 -16.91 10.91
CA ASN A 166 14.72 -16.90 9.49
C ASN A 166 14.88 -15.51 8.84
N GLN A 167 16.02 -14.85 9.08
CA GLN A 167 16.32 -13.54 8.52
C GLN A 167 17.56 -13.57 7.63
N ILE A 168 17.53 -12.78 6.57
CA ILE A 168 18.65 -12.60 5.65
C ILE A 168 19.17 -11.16 5.84
N ARG A 169 20.35 -10.99 6.40
CA ARG A 169 21.00 -9.68 6.48
C ARG A 169 21.61 -9.31 5.13
N ILE A 170 21.29 -8.11 4.65
CA ILE A 170 21.67 -7.64 3.33
C ILE A 170 22.78 -6.58 3.50
N PRO A 171 24.00 -6.82 2.98
CA PRO A 171 25.10 -5.87 3.08
C PRO A 171 24.92 -4.70 2.10
N SER A 172 25.70 -3.64 2.30
CA SER A 172 25.75 -2.49 1.39
C SER A 172 26.10 -2.90 -0.05
N ASN A 173 25.63 -2.11 -1.02
CA ASN A 173 25.89 -2.28 -2.45
C ASN A 173 25.41 -3.66 -2.99
N THR A 174 24.31 -4.17 -2.45
CA THR A 174 23.72 -5.46 -2.83
C THR A 174 22.35 -5.27 -3.46
N THR A 175 22.11 -5.98 -4.56
CA THR A 175 20.78 -6.18 -5.12
C THR A 175 20.26 -7.56 -4.72
N VAL A 176 19.12 -7.61 -4.03
CA VAL A 176 18.36 -8.84 -3.79
C VAL A 176 17.31 -8.94 -4.89
N TYR A 177 17.43 -9.93 -5.76
CA TYR A 177 16.48 -10.15 -6.83
C TYR A 177 15.63 -11.39 -6.57
N LEU A 178 14.33 -11.18 -6.41
CA LEU A 178 13.34 -12.24 -6.30
C LEU A 178 12.68 -12.41 -7.66
N ALA A 179 13.15 -13.38 -8.45
CA ALA A 179 12.62 -13.63 -9.79
C ALA A 179 11.12 -13.99 -9.76
N PRO A 180 10.36 -13.78 -10.86
CA PRO A 180 9.00 -14.28 -10.98
C PRO A 180 8.91 -15.78 -10.60
N GLY A 181 7.98 -16.11 -9.67
CA GLY A 181 7.83 -17.47 -9.14
C GLY A 181 8.78 -17.84 -7.99
N ALA A 182 9.65 -16.94 -7.53
CA ALA A 182 10.41 -17.13 -6.30
C ALA A 182 9.51 -16.92 -5.08
N VAL A 183 9.63 -17.81 -4.09
CA VAL A 183 8.98 -17.70 -2.77
C VAL A 183 10.06 -17.81 -1.70
N VAL A 184 10.25 -16.76 -0.92
CA VAL A 184 11.27 -16.71 0.12
C VAL A 184 10.60 -16.69 1.49
N LYS A 185 10.89 -17.67 2.33
CA LYS A 185 10.37 -17.79 3.71
C LYS A 185 11.38 -17.23 4.70
N ALA A 186 11.60 -15.92 4.61
CA ALA A 186 12.53 -15.22 5.47
C ALA A 186 12.22 -13.72 5.53
N LYS A 187 12.64 -13.07 6.60
CA LYS A 187 12.74 -11.61 6.70
C LYS A 187 13.97 -11.13 5.91
N LEU A 188 13.82 -10.07 5.13
CA LEU A 188 14.95 -9.34 4.53
C LEU A 188 15.33 -8.17 5.44
N TRP A 189 16.56 -8.14 5.89
CA TRP A 189 17.02 -7.15 6.87
C TRP A 189 18.19 -6.33 6.34
N VAL A 190 17.92 -5.05 6.11
CA VAL A 190 18.87 -4.02 5.71
C VAL A 190 19.23 -3.22 6.96
N ASP A 191 20.38 -3.48 7.57
CA ASP A 191 20.81 -2.85 8.81
C ASP A 191 22.17 -2.20 8.65
N LYS A 192 22.24 -0.89 8.91
CA LYS A 192 23.45 -0.07 8.77
C LYS A 192 24.12 -0.27 7.42
N ALA A 193 23.32 -0.28 6.36
CA ALA A 193 23.75 -0.53 5.00
C ALA A 193 23.33 0.61 4.06
N GLU A 194 24.05 0.72 2.95
CA GLU A 194 23.82 1.76 1.94
C GLU A 194 23.73 1.15 0.54
N ASN A 195 22.96 1.79 -0.35
CA ASN A 195 22.81 1.39 -1.75
C ASN A 195 22.30 -0.05 -1.90
N VAL A 196 21.21 -0.37 -1.22
CA VAL A 196 20.56 -1.69 -1.29
C VAL A 196 19.33 -1.64 -2.16
N ARG A 197 19.15 -2.68 -2.98
CA ARG A 197 17.97 -2.86 -3.82
C ARG A 197 17.34 -4.22 -3.52
N ILE A 198 16.04 -4.25 -3.29
CA ILE A 198 15.24 -5.48 -3.12
C ILE A 198 14.17 -5.43 -4.20
N VAL A 199 14.35 -6.18 -5.27
CA VAL A 199 13.56 -6.00 -6.50
C VAL A 199 13.11 -7.33 -7.10
N GLY A 200 12.13 -7.28 -7.99
CA GLY A 200 11.61 -8.44 -8.73
C GLY A 200 10.11 -8.64 -8.59
N ARG A 201 9.66 -9.89 -8.79
CA ARG A 201 8.24 -10.30 -8.77
C ARG A 201 7.97 -11.47 -7.83
N GLY A 202 8.95 -11.82 -7.01
CA GLY A 202 8.80 -12.91 -6.05
C GLY A 202 7.97 -12.51 -4.83
N ILE A 203 7.75 -13.50 -3.97
CA ILE A 203 6.91 -13.43 -2.79
C ILE A 203 7.76 -13.67 -1.53
N LEU A 204 7.60 -12.83 -0.52
CA LEU A 204 7.98 -13.14 0.85
C LEU A 204 6.78 -13.75 1.55
N ASP A 205 6.89 -15.01 1.99
CA ASP A 205 5.79 -15.78 2.54
C ASP A 205 6.02 -16.12 4.02
N HIS A 206 5.10 -15.70 4.88
CA HIS A 206 5.13 -15.88 6.34
C HIS A 206 6.47 -15.45 6.99
N PRO A 207 7.02 -14.28 6.65
CA PRO A 207 8.17 -13.77 7.39
C PRO A 207 7.73 -13.26 8.77
N ILE A 208 8.64 -13.29 9.77
CA ILE A 208 8.38 -12.67 11.09
C ILE A 208 8.11 -11.15 10.95
N ARG A 209 8.79 -10.50 10.01
CA ARG A 209 8.53 -9.20 9.36
C ARG A 209 8.97 -9.34 7.92
N GLY A 210 8.36 -8.62 6.99
CA GLY A 210 8.71 -8.74 5.58
C GLY A 210 10.10 -8.17 5.29
N ILE A 211 10.20 -6.85 5.29
CA ILE A 211 11.44 -6.10 5.03
C ILE A 211 11.68 -5.15 6.19
N GLU A 212 12.87 -5.18 6.75
CA GLU A 212 13.28 -4.31 7.84
C GLU A 212 14.48 -3.45 7.38
N ILE A 213 14.34 -2.12 7.43
CA ILE A 213 15.32 -1.14 6.95
C ILE A 213 15.72 -0.26 8.13
N THR A 214 16.88 -0.52 8.74
CA THR A 214 17.28 0.14 9.99
C THR A 214 18.62 0.85 9.84
N ASP A 215 18.70 2.11 10.29
CA ASP A 215 19.92 2.95 10.26
C ASP A 215 20.62 2.93 8.89
N SER A 216 19.84 2.88 7.80
CA SER A 216 20.31 2.60 6.44
C SER A 216 19.99 3.74 5.48
N LYS A 217 20.73 3.81 4.36
CA LYS A 217 20.58 4.89 3.38
C LYS A 217 20.46 4.38 1.96
N ASN A 218 19.68 5.10 1.14
CA ASN A 218 19.51 4.80 -0.28
C ASN A 218 19.06 3.35 -0.52
N VAL A 219 17.86 3.01 -0.03
CA VAL A 219 17.28 1.68 -0.14
C VAL A 219 16.09 1.71 -1.08
N VAL A 220 16.05 0.79 -2.05
CA VAL A 220 14.94 0.63 -3.00
C VAL A 220 14.28 -0.73 -2.82
N VAL A 221 12.96 -0.72 -2.66
CA VAL A 221 12.10 -1.92 -2.69
C VAL A 221 11.15 -1.78 -3.87
N ASP A 222 11.15 -2.74 -4.81
CA ASP A 222 10.35 -2.63 -6.03
C ASP A 222 9.77 -3.97 -6.48
N GLY A 223 8.44 -4.02 -6.57
CA GLY A 223 7.70 -5.05 -7.31
C GLY A 223 7.37 -6.33 -6.57
N ILE A 224 7.91 -6.57 -5.38
CA ILE A 224 7.68 -7.79 -4.62
C ILE A 224 6.32 -7.82 -3.93
N THR A 225 5.91 -9.02 -3.51
CA THR A 225 4.70 -9.24 -2.71
C THR A 225 5.06 -9.82 -1.36
N VAL A 226 4.44 -9.35 -0.28
CA VAL A 226 4.57 -9.91 1.08
C VAL A 226 3.23 -10.49 1.50
N ILE A 227 3.23 -11.74 1.93
CA ILE A 227 2.01 -12.46 2.31
C ILE A 227 2.16 -13.02 3.74
N ASN A 228 1.13 -12.76 4.55
CA ASN A 228 1.00 -13.30 5.90
C ASN A 228 2.23 -13.09 6.80
N PRO A 229 2.79 -11.88 6.91
CA PRO A 229 3.83 -11.61 7.89
C PRO A 229 3.27 -11.74 9.30
N ASP A 230 4.11 -12.17 10.26
CA ASP A 230 3.70 -12.24 11.67
C ASP A 230 3.62 -10.87 12.33
N HIS A 231 4.19 -9.84 11.70
CA HIS A 231 4.27 -8.45 12.14
C HIS A 231 4.36 -7.55 10.89
N TYR A 232 4.90 -6.36 10.96
CA TYR A 232 4.96 -5.39 9.85
C TYR A 232 5.41 -5.97 8.51
N THR A 233 4.76 -5.56 7.43
CA THR A 233 5.18 -5.88 6.06
C THR A 233 6.50 -5.20 5.71
N VAL A 234 6.60 -3.89 5.93
CA VAL A 234 7.84 -3.12 5.85
C VAL A 234 7.99 -2.28 7.10
N PHE A 235 9.18 -2.30 7.67
CA PHE A 235 9.54 -1.50 8.81
C PHE A 235 10.77 -0.66 8.49
N GLY A 236 10.68 0.66 8.68
CA GLY A 236 11.79 1.59 8.61
C GLY A 236 12.09 2.20 9.97
N GLY A 237 13.35 2.17 10.40
CA GLY A 237 13.80 2.81 11.63
C GLY A 237 15.10 3.59 11.40
N GLY A 238 15.05 4.94 11.52
CA GLY A 238 16.24 5.78 11.31
C GLY A 238 16.81 5.73 9.88
N ALA A 239 15.97 5.42 8.90
CA ALA A 239 16.40 5.27 7.51
C ALA A 239 16.27 6.58 6.72
N VAL A 240 17.13 6.77 5.71
CA VAL A 240 17.17 7.98 4.88
C VAL A 240 17.22 7.62 3.39
N GLY A 241 16.40 8.25 2.57
CA GLY A 241 16.38 8.02 1.12
C GLY A 241 15.84 6.64 0.77
N VAL A 242 14.63 6.31 1.24
CA VAL A 242 13.97 5.02 0.98
C VAL A 242 12.94 5.19 -0.12
N THR A 243 12.96 4.30 -1.10
CA THR A 243 11.91 4.21 -2.12
C THR A 243 11.25 2.83 -2.06
N ILE A 244 9.95 2.79 -1.84
CA ILE A 244 9.12 1.59 -1.86
C ILE A 244 8.09 1.76 -2.96
N ARG A 245 8.13 0.91 -3.99
CA ARG A 245 7.18 1.00 -5.09
C ARG A 245 6.72 -0.37 -5.59
N ASN A 246 5.53 -0.39 -6.19
CA ASN A 246 4.95 -1.61 -6.75
C ASN A 246 4.87 -2.78 -5.74
N LEU A 247 4.90 -2.49 -4.44
CA LEU A 247 4.79 -3.49 -3.37
C LEU A 247 3.32 -3.89 -3.19
N LYS A 248 3.07 -5.16 -2.93
CA LYS A 248 1.77 -5.68 -2.51
C LYS A 248 1.88 -6.36 -1.16
N SER A 249 0.88 -6.15 -0.29
CA SER A 249 0.84 -6.75 1.03
C SER A 249 -0.52 -7.33 1.34
N PHE A 250 -0.48 -8.52 1.95
CA PHE A 250 -1.63 -9.12 2.63
C PHE A 250 -1.21 -9.55 4.02
N SER A 251 -1.88 -9.04 5.04
CA SER A 251 -1.64 -9.44 6.42
C SER A 251 -2.93 -9.70 7.16
N CYS A 252 -2.89 -10.64 8.11
CA CYS A 252 -4.08 -11.14 8.80
C CYS A 252 -3.75 -11.49 10.26
N LYS A 253 -3.10 -10.54 10.96
CA LYS A 253 -2.73 -10.67 12.39
C LYS A 253 -2.72 -9.31 13.05
N GLY A 254 -2.88 -9.24 14.36
CA GLY A 254 -2.64 -8.02 15.12
C GLY A 254 -1.17 -7.58 15.01
N TRP A 255 -0.95 -6.27 14.90
CA TRP A 255 0.35 -5.61 14.64
C TRP A 255 1.02 -6.02 13.32
N SER A 256 0.24 -6.51 12.35
CA SER A 256 0.75 -6.83 11.02
C SER A 256 0.50 -5.67 10.03
N ASP A 257 0.92 -4.50 10.44
CA ASP A 257 0.82 -3.26 9.67
C ASP A 257 1.47 -3.40 8.27
N GLY A 258 1.11 -2.51 7.40
CA GLY A 258 1.67 -2.43 6.06
C GLY A 258 3.08 -1.83 6.07
N ILE A 259 3.19 -0.52 5.98
CA ILE A 259 4.47 0.19 5.93
C ILE A 259 4.55 1.15 7.09
N ASP A 260 5.44 0.84 8.04
CA ASP A 260 5.74 1.67 9.21
C ASP A 260 7.10 2.36 9.07
N MET A 261 7.12 3.70 9.15
CA MET A 261 8.35 4.49 9.10
C MET A 261 8.51 5.30 10.38
N MET A 262 9.63 5.06 11.10
CA MET A 262 9.95 5.67 12.40
C MET A 262 11.27 6.41 12.31
N CYS A 263 11.29 7.71 12.62
CA CYS A 263 12.49 8.55 12.50
C CYS A 263 13.14 8.43 11.11
N CYS A 264 12.31 8.44 10.05
CA CYS A 264 12.77 8.28 8.67
C CYS A 264 12.67 9.59 7.90
N HIS A 265 13.59 9.77 6.95
CA HIS A 265 13.69 10.99 6.15
C HIS A 265 13.80 10.68 4.66
N ASP A 266 13.21 11.55 3.82
CA ASP A 266 13.28 11.42 2.36
C ASP A 266 12.74 10.06 1.87
N VAL A 267 11.46 9.75 2.18
CA VAL A 267 10.81 8.47 1.84
C VAL A 267 9.80 8.67 0.72
N LEU A 268 9.86 7.82 -0.29
CA LEU A 268 8.84 7.71 -1.34
C LEU A 268 8.18 6.34 -1.29
N ILE A 269 6.86 6.33 -1.11
CA ILE A 269 5.99 5.15 -1.23
C ILE A 269 5.08 5.40 -2.44
N ASP A 270 5.21 4.57 -3.48
CA ASP A 270 4.57 4.81 -4.77
C ASP A 270 3.97 3.55 -5.37
N ASN A 271 2.71 3.62 -5.80
CA ASN A 271 2.00 2.52 -6.45
C ASN A 271 2.04 1.21 -5.63
N VAL A 272 1.68 1.29 -4.34
CA VAL A 272 1.56 0.11 -3.47
C VAL A 272 0.11 -0.33 -3.33
N PHE A 273 -0.10 -1.62 -3.09
CA PHE A 273 -1.37 -2.20 -2.70
C PHE A 273 -1.22 -2.81 -1.29
N MET A 274 -1.95 -2.25 -0.35
CA MET A 274 -1.86 -2.66 1.05
C MET A 274 -3.22 -3.14 1.53
N ARG A 275 -3.37 -4.44 1.82
CA ARG A 275 -4.51 -5.01 2.52
C ARG A 275 -4.04 -5.62 3.83
N ASN A 276 -4.30 -4.91 4.92
CA ASN A 276 -3.70 -5.22 6.20
C ASN A 276 -4.76 -5.28 7.31
N SER A 277 -4.54 -6.16 8.27
CA SER A 277 -5.32 -6.25 9.51
C SER A 277 -4.63 -5.48 10.64
N ASP A 278 -4.11 -4.34 10.33
CA ASP A 278 -3.62 -3.24 11.16
C ASP A 278 -3.31 -2.05 10.22
N ASP A 279 -2.67 -0.97 10.69
CA ASP A 279 -2.43 0.24 9.90
C ASP A 279 -1.78 -0.06 8.53
N CYS A 280 -2.37 0.41 7.42
CA CYS A 280 -1.74 0.22 6.11
C CYS A 280 -0.46 1.04 5.94
N ILE A 281 -0.49 2.31 6.36
CA ILE A 281 0.65 3.25 6.37
C ILE A 281 0.71 3.92 7.72
N ALA A 282 1.80 3.75 8.47
CA ALA A 282 2.02 4.40 9.75
C ALA A 282 3.34 5.19 9.77
N LEU A 283 3.26 6.46 10.16
CA LEU A 283 4.40 7.37 10.22
C LEU A 283 4.59 7.90 11.63
N TYR A 284 5.71 7.56 12.25
CA TYR A 284 5.99 7.86 13.65
C TYR A 284 7.32 8.61 13.80
N ASN A 285 7.51 9.21 14.97
CA ASN A 285 8.79 9.66 15.48
C ASN A 285 9.45 8.56 16.32
N HIS A 286 10.03 8.91 17.47
CA HIS A 286 10.69 7.93 18.33
C HIS A 286 9.81 6.71 18.62
N ARG A 287 10.36 5.57 18.35
CA ARG A 287 9.86 4.27 18.84
C ARG A 287 11.04 3.32 19.04
N TRP A 288 11.01 2.53 20.10
CA TRP A 288 12.05 1.56 20.47
C TRP A 288 13.44 2.19 20.55
N ASN A 289 14.37 1.86 19.65
CA ASN A 289 15.76 2.33 19.67
C ASN A 289 16.05 3.48 18.70
N TRP A 290 15.03 3.98 17.99
CA TRP A 290 15.18 5.09 17.04
C TRP A 290 14.61 6.37 17.64
N TRP A 291 15.37 7.45 17.52
CA TRP A 291 15.10 8.75 18.13
C TRP A 291 15.17 9.83 17.06
N GLY A 292 14.35 10.82 17.17
CA GLY A 292 14.30 11.96 16.28
C GLY A 292 12.97 12.08 15.54
N GLY A 293 12.89 13.08 14.68
CA GLY A 293 11.72 13.36 13.86
C GLY A 293 11.67 12.52 12.59
N SER A 294 10.58 12.74 11.85
CA SER A 294 10.36 12.18 10.50
C SER A 294 9.96 13.30 9.56
N ASP A 295 10.53 13.34 8.35
CA ASP A 295 10.20 14.39 7.38
C ASP A 295 10.34 13.95 5.92
N ASN A 296 9.77 14.79 5.03
CA ASN A 296 9.86 14.63 3.58
C ASN A 296 9.38 13.25 3.11
N ILE A 297 8.21 12.81 3.57
CA ILE A 297 7.64 11.53 3.19
C ILE A 297 6.48 11.75 2.23
N THR A 298 6.54 11.07 1.08
CA THR A 298 5.47 11.07 0.08
C THR A 298 4.90 9.68 -0.09
N VAL A 299 3.57 9.55 0.02
CA VAL A 299 2.80 8.36 -0.31
C VAL A 299 1.88 8.70 -1.47
N GLN A 300 2.01 7.99 -2.59
CA GLN A 300 1.23 8.35 -3.78
C GLN A 300 0.80 7.16 -4.63
N ASN A 301 -0.22 7.38 -5.49
CA ASN A 301 -0.68 6.43 -6.51
C ASN A 301 -1.04 5.04 -5.94
N SER A 302 -1.54 4.97 -4.73
CA SER A 302 -1.60 3.74 -3.96
C SER A 302 -3.03 3.34 -3.63
N ILE A 303 -3.21 2.06 -3.34
CA ILE A 303 -4.49 1.47 -2.94
C ILE A 303 -4.33 0.92 -1.53
N LEU A 304 -5.19 1.37 -0.61
CA LEU A 304 -5.17 0.99 0.79
C LEU A 304 -6.48 0.31 1.17
N TRP A 305 -6.39 -0.78 1.88
CA TRP A 305 -7.50 -1.56 2.40
C TRP A 305 -7.18 -1.96 3.83
N ALA A 306 -7.68 -1.22 4.79
CA ALA A 306 -7.56 -1.56 6.20
C ALA A 306 -8.73 -2.47 6.58
N ASP A 307 -8.47 -3.77 6.65
CA ASP A 307 -9.44 -4.73 7.22
C ASP A 307 -9.67 -4.44 8.71
N ILE A 308 -8.64 -3.88 9.40
CA ILE A 308 -8.65 -3.38 10.77
C ILE A 308 -7.77 -2.13 10.83
N ALA A 309 -8.05 -1.22 11.75
CA ALA A 309 -7.31 0.00 12.05
C ALA A 309 -7.29 1.04 10.91
N HIS A 310 -6.18 1.65 10.59
CA HIS A 310 -6.16 2.84 9.74
C HIS A 310 -5.58 2.58 8.35
N PRO A 311 -6.20 3.11 7.29
CA PRO A 311 -5.50 3.26 6.01
C PRO A 311 -4.25 4.15 6.11
N ILE A 312 -4.34 5.25 6.87
CA ILE A 312 -3.23 6.18 7.10
C ILE A 312 -3.26 6.65 8.56
N ASN A 313 -2.15 6.43 9.29
CA ASN A 313 -1.95 6.86 10.66
C ASN A 313 -0.65 7.67 10.82
N VAL A 314 -0.72 8.86 11.41
CA VAL A 314 0.43 9.75 11.60
C VAL A 314 0.54 10.17 13.06
N GLY A 315 1.70 9.98 13.68
CA GLY A 315 2.05 10.61 14.94
C GLY A 315 1.80 9.81 16.21
N GLY A 316 1.40 8.55 16.13
CA GLY A 316 1.03 7.74 17.29
C GLY A 316 2.14 7.53 18.34
N HIS A 317 3.41 7.63 17.97
CA HIS A 317 4.57 7.45 18.86
C HIS A 317 5.57 8.58 18.74
N GLY A 318 6.19 8.96 19.85
CA GLY A 318 7.20 10.01 19.96
C GLY A 318 8.09 9.87 21.19
N ASP A 319 8.92 10.86 21.48
CA ASP A 319 9.78 10.89 22.67
C ASP A 319 9.07 11.56 23.86
N PRO A 320 8.56 10.79 24.82
CA PRO A 320 7.87 11.33 25.98
C PRO A 320 8.79 12.11 26.92
N GLU A 321 10.09 11.92 26.85
CA GLU A 321 11.10 12.59 27.67
C GLU A 321 11.63 13.88 27.03
N SER A 322 11.36 14.11 25.75
CA SER A 322 11.75 15.33 25.05
C SER A 322 11.09 16.57 25.66
N LEU A 323 11.90 17.59 25.99
CA LEU A 323 11.36 18.84 26.53
C LEU A 323 10.55 19.65 25.49
N ILE A 324 10.92 19.54 24.23
CA ILE A 324 10.34 20.32 23.13
C ILE A 324 9.45 19.51 22.19
N GLY A 325 9.51 18.18 22.29
CA GLY A 325 8.85 17.26 21.36
C GLY A 325 9.61 17.08 20.06
N GLU A 326 9.42 15.91 19.42
CA GLU A 326 9.94 15.63 18.07
C GLU A 326 8.93 16.07 17.01
N THR A 327 9.41 16.31 15.80
CA THR A 327 8.55 16.83 14.71
C THR A 327 8.37 15.81 13.62
N ILE A 328 7.13 15.59 13.21
CA ILE A 328 6.75 14.96 11.95
C ILE A 328 6.31 16.07 11.01
N GLU A 329 6.97 16.21 9.86
CA GLU A 329 6.65 17.32 8.96
C GLU A 329 6.85 17.03 7.46
N ASN A 330 6.25 17.87 6.63
CA ASN A 330 6.39 17.82 5.17
C ASN A 330 5.94 16.47 4.59
N LEU A 331 4.72 16.06 4.95
CA LEU A 331 4.13 14.81 4.46
C LEU A 331 3.16 15.09 3.32
N ILE A 332 3.19 14.25 2.29
CA ILE A 332 2.28 14.31 1.14
C ILE A 332 1.65 12.93 0.94
N PHE A 333 0.33 12.89 1.01
CA PHE A 333 -0.49 11.75 0.62
C PHE A 333 -1.30 12.16 -0.61
N ARG A 334 -1.03 11.55 -1.77
CA ARG A 334 -1.60 12.00 -3.04
C ARG A 334 -2.06 10.85 -3.92
N ASN A 335 -3.22 11.04 -4.57
CA ASN A 335 -3.79 10.08 -5.51
C ASN A 335 -3.87 8.68 -4.91
N ILE A 336 -4.68 8.54 -3.86
CA ILE A 336 -4.86 7.30 -3.11
C ILE A 336 -6.32 6.86 -3.17
N ASP A 337 -6.53 5.58 -3.42
CA ASP A 337 -7.82 4.92 -3.30
C ASP A 337 -7.85 4.12 -1.99
N ILE A 338 -8.73 4.50 -1.06
CA ILE A 338 -8.99 3.75 0.16
C ILE A 338 -10.22 2.89 -0.09
N LEU A 339 -10.04 1.59 -0.23
CA LEU A 339 -11.12 0.66 -0.54
C LEU A 339 -11.97 0.36 0.70
N GLU A 340 -11.32 0.12 1.84
CA GLU A 340 -12.00 -0.18 3.11
C GLU A 340 -11.30 0.50 4.29
N HIS A 341 -12.10 0.84 5.30
CA HIS A 341 -11.67 1.20 6.64
C HIS A 341 -12.63 0.57 7.64
N ASP A 342 -12.07 -0.17 8.61
CA ASP A 342 -12.81 -0.80 9.68
C ASP A 342 -12.04 -0.67 11.00
N GLU A 343 -12.62 0.02 12.00
CA GLU A 343 -12.04 0.18 13.33
C GLU A 343 -13.17 0.41 14.35
N ASP A 344 -13.36 -0.53 15.25
CA ASP A 344 -14.41 -0.52 16.25
C ASP A 344 -14.07 0.31 17.50
N ASP A 345 -12.77 0.59 17.76
CA ASP A 345 -12.33 1.46 18.86
C ASP A 345 -12.59 2.95 18.53
N VAL A 346 -13.78 3.42 18.83
CA VAL A 346 -14.25 4.78 18.51
C VAL A 346 -13.22 5.89 18.81
N PRO A 347 -12.47 5.88 19.92
CA PRO A 347 -11.38 6.84 20.18
C PRO A 347 -10.19 6.75 19.22
N TYR A 348 -10.08 5.66 18.44
CA TYR A 348 -8.91 5.37 17.58
C TYR A 348 -9.24 5.34 16.08
N GLN A 349 -10.48 5.54 15.67
CA GLN A 349 -10.94 5.53 14.27
C GLN A 349 -10.32 6.64 13.41
N GLY A 350 -10.15 6.39 12.12
CA GLY A 350 -9.79 7.41 11.11
C GLY A 350 -9.23 6.84 9.81
N CYS A 351 -9.89 7.11 8.67
CA CYS A 351 -9.29 6.84 7.35
C CYS A 351 -8.00 7.63 7.13
N MET A 352 -8.03 8.90 7.49
CA MET A 352 -6.90 9.81 7.50
C MET A 352 -6.73 10.28 8.96
N ALA A 353 -5.90 9.55 9.72
CA ALA A 353 -5.68 9.78 11.13
C ALA A 353 -4.39 10.57 11.38
N ILE A 354 -4.50 11.58 12.23
CA ILE A 354 -3.37 12.30 12.82
C ILE A 354 -3.56 12.25 14.32
N ASP A 355 -2.83 11.37 14.97
CA ASP A 355 -2.89 11.10 16.39
C ASP A 355 -1.60 11.56 17.07
N ALA A 356 -1.49 12.86 17.39
CA ALA A 356 -0.29 13.34 18.07
C ALA A 356 -0.28 12.86 19.53
N GLY A 357 0.59 11.89 19.83
CA GLY A 357 0.91 11.38 21.17
C GLY A 357 2.37 11.68 21.55
N ASP A 358 2.79 11.30 22.75
CA ASP A 358 4.18 11.34 23.23
C ASP A 358 4.97 12.61 22.83
N ARG A 359 4.39 13.79 23.07
CA ARG A 359 4.95 15.11 22.76
C ARG A 359 5.23 15.39 21.28
N ASN A 360 4.69 14.60 20.37
CA ASN A 360 4.83 14.85 18.95
C ASN A 360 4.28 16.22 18.54
N ARG A 361 5.01 16.84 17.64
CA ARG A 361 4.58 18.00 16.85
C ARG A 361 4.37 17.55 15.43
N VAL A 362 3.15 17.70 14.95
CA VAL A 362 2.79 17.32 13.59
C VAL A 362 2.50 18.57 12.79
N LYS A 363 3.16 18.78 11.66
CA LYS A 363 2.96 19.99 10.86
C LYS A 363 3.17 19.80 9.37
N ASN A 364 2.53 20.66 8.59
CA ASN A 364 2.69 20.74 7.14
C ASN A 364 2.39 19.40 6.43
N ILE A 365 1.12 18.96 6.50
CA ILE A 365 0.65 17.73 5.86
C ILE A 365 -0.35 18.07 4.76
N LEU A 366 -0.20 17.44 3.61
CA LEU A 366 -1.13 17.51 2.49
C LEU A 366 -1.73 16.12 2.20
N PHE A 367 -3.04 16.03 2.28
CA PHE A 367 -3.85 14.95 1.71
C PHE A 367 -4.54 15.48 0.46
N GLU A 368 -4.25 14.90 -0.71
CA GLU A 368 -4.72 15.41 -2.00
C GLU A 368 -5.18 14.27 -2.91
N ASP A 369 -6.33 14.49 -3.57
CA ASP A 369 -6.88 13.52 -4.54
C ASP A 369 -7.09 12.12 -3.92
N ILE A 370 -7.75 12.05 -2.76
CA ILE A 370 -8.03 10.78 -2.06
C ILE A 370 -9.50 10.42 -2.24
N ARG A 371 -9.75 9.18 -2.63
CA ARG A 371 -11.07 8.60 -2.83
C ARG A 371 -11.28 7.48 -1.83
N VAL A 372 -12.26 7.65 -0.95
CA VAL A 372 -12.66 6.62 0.02
C VAL A 372 -13.92 5.95 -0.50
N GLU A 373 -13.87 4.65 -0.71
CA GLU A 373 -15.00 3.89 -1.28
C GLU A 373 -15.89 3.27 -0.22
N SER A 374 -15.32 2.82 0.90
CA SER A 374 -16.09 2.22 1.98
C SER A 374 -15.48 2.50 3.36
N ILE A 375 -16.35 2.76 4.31
CA ILE A 375 -16.08 2.73 5.76
C ILE A 375 -17.11 1.79 6.36
N GLN A 376 -16.66 0.67 6.93
CA GLN A 376 -17.57 -0.27 7.60
C GLN A 376 -17.96 0.26 8.96
N GLU A 377 -16.97 0.59 9.77
CA GLU A 377 -17.05 1.37 10.97
C GLU A 377 -15.80 2.25 11.08
N GLY A 378 -15.96 3.56 11.33
CA GLY A 378 -14.80 4.44 11.39
C GLY A 378 -15.12 5.91 11.20
N LYS A 379 -14.10 6.73 10.99
CA LYS A 379 -14.20 8.16 10.70
C LYS A 379 -13.46 8.51 9.42
N LEU A 380 -13.99 9.44 8.65
CA LEU A 380 -13.27 9.94 7.47
C LEU A 380 -12.00 10.71 7.88
N PHE A 381 -12.12 11.62 8.87
CA PHE A 381 -11.02 12.39 9.41
C PHE A 381 -10.93 12.21 10.93
N HIS A 382 -9.69 12.00 11.42
CA HIS A 382 -9.39 11.99 12.83
C HIS A 382 -8.13 12.83 13.09
N ILE A 383 -8.29 14.00 13.67
CA ILE A 383 -7.20 14.95 13.93
C ILE A 383 -7.22 15.23 15.43
N ASN A 384 -6.31 14.62 16.17
CA ASN A 384 -6.39 14.59 17.62
C ASN A 384 -5.02 14.76 18.30
N ILE A 385 -4.93 15.72 19.19
CA ILE A 385 -3.83 15.74 20.16
C ILE A 385 -4.28 14.88 21.33
N ARG A 386 -3.73 13.67 21.40
CA ARG A 386 -4.23 12.66 22.32
C ARG A 386 -3.29 12.38 23.49
N PHE A 387 -3.86 11.78 24.51
CA PHE A 387 -3.16 11.03 25.53
C PHE A 387 -3.93 9.72 25.75
N ASN A 388 -3.37 8.63 25.27
CA ASN A 388 -3.89 7.30 25.51
C ASN A 388 -2.88 6.48 26.31
N PRO A 389 -3.10 6.24 27.63
CA PRO A 389 -2.13 5.54 28.48
C PRO A 389 -1.77 4.11 28.05
N LYS A 390 -2.53 3.53 27.11
CA LYS A 390 -2.19 2.23 26.50
C LYS A 390 -0.97 2.35 25.59
N TYR A 391 -0.82 3.46 24.90
CA TYR A 391 0.21 3.67 23.88
C TYR A 391 1.16 4.81 24.20
N ASP A 392 0.69 5.86 24.89
CA ASP A 392 1.41 7.11 25.12
C ASP A 392 1.80 7.26 26.59
N LYS A 393 2.99 7.73 26.88
CA LYS A 393 3.44 8.12 28.22
C LYS A 393 3.15 9.60 28.50
N GLN A 394 3.06 10.41 27.46
CA GLN A 394 2.78 11.84 27.51
C GLN A 394 1.80 12.23 26.41
N PRO A 395 1.00 13.29 26.59
CA PRO A 395 0.16 13.80 25.51
C PRO A 395 1.02 14.37 24.36
N GLY A 396 0.42 14.41 23.16
CA GLY A 396 0.99 15.13 22.02
C GLY A 396 1.13 16.63 22.28
N GLN A 397 1.94 17.32 21.46
CA GLN A 397 2.26 18.74 21.67
C GLN A 397 1.47 19.66 20.73
N SER A 398 1.40 19.39 19.46
CA SER A 398 0.70 20.24 18.50
C SER A 398 0.40 19.54 17.16
N ILE A 399 -0.67 20.00 16.49
CA ILE A 399 -0.93 19.72 15.08
C ILE A 399 -1.14 21.07 14.40
N ASP A 400 -0.38 21.36 13.32
CA ASP A 400 -0.43 22.66 12.64
C ASP A 400 -0.24 22.53 11.12
N GLY A 401 -1.13 23.14 10.34
CA GLY A 401 -0.98 23.23 8.90
C GLY A 401 -1.28 21.92 8.18
N VAL A 402 -2.50 21.41 8.30
CA VAL A 402 -2.98 20.24 7.55
C VAL A 402 -3.96 20.66 6.48
N THR A 403 -3.78 20.17 5.26
CA THR A 403 -4.68 20.43 4.13
C THR A 403 -5.27 19.14 3.60
N PHE A 404 -6.57 19.08 3.51
CA PHE A 404 -7.34 18.04 2.82
C PHE A 404 -7.92 18.66 1.54
N ARG A 405 -7.46 18.20 0.38
CA ARG A 405 -7.84 18.74 -0.93
C ARG A 405 -8.36 17.65 -1.85
N ASN A 406 -9.51 17.89 -2.50
CA ASN A 406 -10.12 16.95 -3.43
C ASN A 406 -10.34 15.57 -2.79
N ILE A 407 -10.97 15.54 -1.63
CA ILE A 407 -11.30 14.28 -0.93
C ILE A 407 -12.74 13.89 -1.27
N THR A 408 -12.97 12.65 -1.62
CA THR A 408 -14.31 12.13 -1.89
C THR A 408 -14.61 10.89 -1.05
N TYR A 409 -15.82 10.84 -0.50
CA TYR A 409 -16.37 9.66 0.16
C TYR A 409 -17.84 9.52 -0.15
N ASN A 410 -18.27 8.32 -0.51
CA ASN A 410 -19.68 7.98 -0.72
C ASN A 410 -20.02 6.69 0.05
N GLY A 411 -20.68 6.81 1.18
CA GLY A 411 -21.00 5.67 2.03
C GLY A 411 -21.86 6.05 3.24
N VAL A 412 -22.10 5.11 4.12
CA VAL A 412 -23.01 5.25 5.29
C VAL A 412 -22.43 4.73 6.60
N GLY A 413 -21.22 4.17 6.58
CA GLY A 413 -20.59 3.54 7.75
C GLY A 413 -19.76 4.49 8.62
N GLU A 414 -19.66 5.79 8.26
CA GLU A 414 -18.83 6.71 8.99
C GLU A 414 -19.46 7.20 10.30
N ASN A 415 -18.65 7.23 11.34
CA ASN A 415 -18.88 8.01 12.56
C ASN A 415 -18.46 9.47 12.35
N PRO A 416 -18.98 10.41 13.15
CA PRO A 416 -18.59 11.81 13.04
C PRO A 416 -17.07 12.02 13.06
N SER A 417 -16.55 12.69 12.05
CA SER A 417 -15.13 13.10 12.00
C SER A 417 -14.74 13.95 13.23
N LEU A 418 -13.47 13.88 13.61
CA LEU A 418 -13.00 14.48 14.85
C LEU A 418 -11.85 15.48 14.61
N ILE A 419 -11.93 16.66 15.25
CA ILE A 419 -10.83 17.62 15.33
C ILE A 419 -10.77 18.14 16.77
N LYS A 420 -9.73 17.73 17.52
CA LYS A 420 -9.58 18.12 18.93
C LYS A 420 -8.14 18.45 19.29
N GLY A 421 -7.95 19.63 19.87
CA GLY A 421 -6.79 19.91 20.70
C GLY A 421 -6.97 19.35 22.10
N LEU A 422 -5.96 19.46 22.95
CA LEU A 422 -5.99 18.94 24.30
C LEU A 422 -6.27 20.05 25.35
N ASP A 423 -5.59 21.19 25.22
CA ASP A 423 -5.71 22.36 26.09
C ASP A 423 -5.19 23.63 25.37
N LYS A 424 -5.11 24.76 26.08
CA LYS A 424 -4.70 26.05 25.52
C LYS A 424 -3.27 26.10 24.98
N GLU A 425 -2.39 25.23 25.46
CA GLU A 425 -1.00 25.14 24.99
C GLU A 425 -0.87 24.14 23.85
N ARG A 426 -1.70 23.09 23.86
CA ARG A 426 -1.68 21.97 22.92
C ARG A 426 -2.91 22.02 22.02
N MET A 427 -2.82 22.84 20.98
CA MET A 427 -3.93 23.15 20.08
C MET A 427 -3.72 22.55 18.69
N VAL A 428 -4.84 22.26 18.03
CA VAL A 428 -4.89 21.98 16.59
C VAL A 428 -5.09 23.31 15.85
N ARG A 429 -4.18 23.61 14.90
CA ARG A 429 -4.19 24.88 14.17
C ARG A 429 -4.12 24.72 12.65
N ASN A 430 -4.71 25.70 11.95
CA ASN A 430 -4.55 25.88 10.52
C ASN A 430 -4.93 24.64 9.68
N ILE A 431 -6.11 24.07 9.91
CA ILE A 431 -6.65 22.98 9.11
C ILE A 431 -7.46 23.56 7.95
N THR A 432 -7.19 23.08 6.74
CA THR A 432 -7.89 23.49 5.51
C THR A 432 -8.59 22.30 4.87
N PHE A 433 -9.89 22.42 4.64
CA PHE A 433 -10.68 21.53 3.81
C PHE A 433 -10.99 22.25 2.49
N GLU A 434 -10.49 21.73 1.38
CA GLU A 434 -10.65 22.32 0.05
C GLU A 434 -11.24 21.28 -0.89
N ASN A 435 -12.45 21.55 -1.41
CA ASN A 435 -13.17 20.62 -2.29
C ASN A 435 -13.32 19.20 -1.69
N VAL A 436 -13.81 19.11 -0.46
CA VAL A 436 -14.13 17.83 0.20
C VAL A 436 -15.60 17.52 -0.03
N VAL A 437 -15.90 16.35 -0.60
CA VAL A 437 -17.24 15.91 -0.98
C VAL A 437 -17.59 14.63 -0.26
N VAL A 438 -18.67 14.66 0.50
CA VAL A 438 -19.22 13.49 1.22
C VAL A 438 -20.64 13.25 0.72
N ASN A 439 -20.90 12.05 0.20
CA ASN A 439 -22.22 11.67 -0.36
C ASN A 439 -22.74 12.68 -1.39
N GLY A 440 -21.85 13.14 -2.30
CA GLY A 440 -22.20 14.08 -3.36
C GLY A 440 -22.31 15.55 -2.91
N GLU A 441 -22.18 15.86 -1.62
CA GLU A 441 -22.29 17.22 -1.09
C GLU A 441 -20.94 17.72 -0.60
N LYS A 442 -20.56 18.95 -1.00
CA LYS A 442 -19.41 19.62 -0.42
C LYS A 442 -19.65 19.97 1.04
N ILE A 443 -18.67 19.68 1.90
CA ILE A 443 -18.69 20.21 3.27
C ILE A 443 -18.56 21.74 3.24
N LYS A 444 -19.35 22.43 4.05
CA LYS A 444 -19.41 23.91 4.10
C LYS A 444 -19.05 24.46 5.46
N ASP A 445 -19.12 23.66 6.48
CA ASP A 445 -18.83 23.98 7.87
C ASP A 445 -18.44 22.71 8.64
N LEU A 446 -18.19 22.81 9.92
CA LEU A 446 -17.87 21.67 10.80
C LEU A 446 -19.12 21.02 11.42
N LYS A 447 -20.30 21.27 10.88
CA LYS A 447 -21.52 20.61 11.37
C LYS A 447 -21.39 19.10 11.15
N GLY A 448 -21.57 18.32 12.21
CA GLY A 448 -21.35 16.88 12.20
C GLY A 448 -19.93 16.43 12.59
N PHE A 449 -19.00 17.35 12.74
CA PHE A 449 -17.71 17.05 13.36
C PHE A 449 -17.77 17.11 14.89
N ILE A 450 -16.99 16.28 15.54
CA ILE A 450 -16.73 16.37 16.97
C ILE A 450 -15.54 17.31 17.17
N THR A 451 -15.76 18.46 17.83
CA THR A 451 -14.73 19.48 18.06
C THR A 451 -14.69 19.92 19.53
N ASN A 452 -13.67 20.69 19.90
CA ASN A 452 -13.59 21.38 21.17
C ASN A 452 -13.04 22.82 20.98
N GLU A 453 -12.90 23.58 22.09
CA GLU A 453 -12.42 24.95 22.09
C GLU A 453 -10.91 25.11 21.80
N TYR A 454 -10.17 24.02 21.69
CA TYR A 454 -8.71 24.03 21.47
C TYR A 454 -8.35 23.85 19.99
N ILE A 455 -9.16 24.40 19.10
CA ILE A 455 -8.92 24.43 17.66
C ILE A 455 -8.93 25.88 17.16
N GLU A 456 -8.07 26.21 16.19
CA GLU A 456 -7.93 27.56 15.64
C GLU A 456 -7.58 27.53 14.14
N GLY A 457 -8.04 28.54 13.38
CA GLY A 457 -7.66 28.72 11.98
C GLY A 457 -8.21 27.68 11.02
N ILE A 458 -9.40 27.14 11.29
CA ILE A 458 -10.06 26.18 10.40
C ILE A 458 -10.61 26.91 9.18
N LYS A 459 -10.31 26.41 7.96
CA LYS A 459 -10.77 26.96 6.68
C LYS A 459 -11.48 25.90 5.87
N ILE A 460 -12.65 26.24 5.31
CA ILE A 460 -13.42 25.39 4.41
C ILE A 460 -13.65 26.17 3.11
N LYS A 461 -13.27 25.57 1.95
CA LYS A 461 -13.27 26.25 0.64
C LYS A 461 -14.02 25.46 -0.43
#